data_5217449644090bebfd5d68af542e8db5
#
_entry.id   5217449644090bebfd5d68af542e8db5
#
_cell.length_a   1.000
_cell.length_b   1.000
_cell.length_c   1.000
_cell.angle_alpha   90.00
_cell.angle_beta   90.00
_cell.angle_gamma   90.00
#
_symmetry.space_group_name_H-M   'P 1'
#
loop_
_entity.id
_entity.type
_entity.pdbx_description
1 polymer ?
#
loop_
_entity_poly.entity_id
_entity_poly.type
_entity_poly.pdbx_seq_one_letter_code
_entity_poly.pdbx_strand_id
1 'polypeptide(L)'
;MWQKKESKLQLATSMVRQVMPEFHSKEHVIILCDSWYTKQNLVSIVDKYPNLDLIGNVRIDSVMYDPAPVRTGRRGRPVKHGKRFSVEADFTLFTEKIGAYYTGVRRVLTNIFGNREVLAYVTATEKEHGTKRLFF
;
A
#
# COMPACT_ATOMS: atom_id res chain seq x y z
N MET A 1 8.66 38.58 3.27
CA MET A 1 9.23 37.25 3.55
C MET A 1 8.27 36.20 3.06
N TRP A 2 8.70 35.39 2.11
CA TRP A 2 7.86 34.31 1.59
C TRP A 2 7.81 33.17 2.63
N GLN A 3 6.69 32.99 3.29
CA GLN A 3 6.47 31.79 4.10
C GLN A 3 6.37 30.59 3.16
N LYS A 4 7.24 29.60 3.34
CA LYS A 4 7.22 28.36 2.58
C LYS A 4 5.91 27.64 2.90
N LYS A 5 4.97 27.68 1.96
CA LYS A 5 3.65 27.07 2.13
C LYS A 5 3.84 25.56 2.24
N GLU A 6 3.42 24.98 3.35
CA GLU A 6 3.46 23.53 3.54
C GLU A 6 2.67 22.81 2.44
N SER A 7 3.19 21.72 1.93
CA SER A 7 2.47 20.88 0.99
C SER A 7 1.30 20.16 1.70
N LYS A 8 0.27 19.79 0.95
CA LYS A 8 -0.86 19.02 1.49
C LYS A 8 -0.42 17.71 2.19
N LEU A 9 0.63 17.08 1.68
CA LEU A 9 1.20 15.86 2.29
C LEU A 9 1.90 16.16 3.62
N GLN A 10 2.63 17.27 3.71
CA GLN A 10 3.24 17.72 4.96
C GLN A 10 2.18 18.05 6.00
N LEU A 11 1.13 18.75 5.58
CA LEU A 11 0.00 19.08 6.45
C LEU A 11 -0.69 17.81 6.96
N ALA A 12 -1.01 16.85 6.08
CA ALA A 12 -1.60 15.57 6.48
C ALA A 12 -0.71 14.82 7.49
N THR A 13 0.59 14.76 7.26
CA THR A 13 1.55 14.15 8.18
C THR A 13 1.58 14.86 9.53
N SER A 14 1.51 16.20 9.54
CA SER A 14 1.46 17.01 10.77
C SER A 14 0.17 16.75 11.55
N MET A 15 -0.96 16.66 10.86
CA MET A 15 -2.25 16.34 11.49
C MET A 15 -2.22 14.97 12.17
N VAL A 16 -1.69 13.93 11.51
CA VAL A 16 -1.55 12.61 12.12
C VAL A 16 -0.69 12.67 13.39
N ARG A 17 0.43 13.40 13.36
CA ARG A 17 1.29 13.55 14.55
C ARG A 17 0.60 14.28 15.70
N GLN A 18 -0.31 15.19 15.39
CA GLN A 18 -1.08 15.92 16.42
C GLN A 18 -2.17 15.05 17.03
N VAL A 19 -2.79 14.20 16.23
CA VAL A 19 -3.94 13.39 16.66
C VAL A 19 -3.52 12.07 17.34
N MET A 20 -2.44 11.44 16.88
CA MET A 20 -2.02 10.14 17.42
C MET A 20 -1.79 10.11 18.95
N PRO A 21 -1.26 11.16 19.62
CA PRO A 21 -1.13 11.16 21.07
C PRO A 21 -2.44 11.11 21.86
N GLU A 22 -3.57 11.45 21.23
CA GLU A 22 -4.91 11.38 21.85
C GLU A 22 -5.43 9.93 21.95
N PHE A 23 -4.85 9.00 21.19
CA PHE A 23 -5.22 7.59 21.24
C PHE A 23 -4.33 6.82 22.24
N HIS A 24 -4.97 5.92 22.97
CA HIS A 24 -4.22 5.03 23.87
C HIS A 24 -3.39 4.02 23.04
N SER A 25 -2.22 3.63 23.54
CA SER A 25 -1.29 2.72 22.83
C SER A 25 -1.88 1.34 22.49
N LYS A 26 -2.97 0.94 23.15
CA LYS A 26 -3.71 -0.30 22.89
C LYS A 26 -4.82 -0.14 21.83
N GLU A 27 -5.17 1.09 21.47
CA GLU A 27 -6.16 1.36 20.46
C GLU A 27 -5.52 1.26 19.08
N HIS A 28 -6.07 0.40 18.22
CA HIS A 28 -5.62 0.27 16.86
C HIS A 28 -6.25 1.36 16.00
N VAL A 29 -5.43 2.18 15.40
CA VAL A 29 -5.84 3.31 14.56
C VAL A 29 -5.55 2.99 13.10
N ILE A 30 -6.50 3.22 12.22
CA ILE A 30 -6.35 3.01 10.78
C ILE A 30 -6.61 4.33 10.06
N ILE A 31 -5.62 4.79 9.28
CA ILE A 31 -5.79 5.92 8.37
C ILE A 31 -6.33 5.38 7.04
N LEU A 32 -7.45 5.95 6.58
CA LEU A 32 -7.95 5.71 5.23
C LEU A 32 -7.63 6.92 4.37
N CYS A 33 -7.00 6.70 3.21
CA CYS A 33 -6.67 7.78 2.31
C CYS A 33 -6.88 7.40 0.83
N ASP A 34 -7.10 8.42 0.01
CA ASP A 34 -7.20 8.22 -1.44
C ASP A 34 -5.82 8.17 -2.09
N SER A 35 -5.80 7.88 -3.40
CA SER A 35 -4.57 7.70 -4.18
C SER A 35 -3.66 8.94 -4.21
N TRP A 36 -4.20 10.11 -3.94
CA TRP A 36 -3.42 11.35 -3.90
C TRP A 36 -2.51 11.40 -2.67
N TYR A 37 -3.00 10.90 -1.53
CA TYR A 37 -2.29 10.87 -0.25
C TYR A 37 -1.48 9.58 -0.03
N THR A 38 -1.72 8.53 -0.80
CA THR A 38 -0.97 7.27 -0.71
C THR A 38 0.43 7.43 -1.29
N LYS A 39 1.26 8.18 -0.59
CA LYS A 39 2.65 8.53 -0.94
C LYS A 39 3.59 8.18 0.20
N GLN A 40 4.85 7.96 -0.13
CA GLN A 40 5.88 7.55 0.83
C GLN A 40 5.93 8.45 2.08
N ASN A 41 5.74 9.76 1.92
CA ASN A 41 5.79 10.70 3.04
C ASN A 41 4.72 10.42 4.11
N LEU A 42 3.49 10.11 3.70
CA LEU A 42 2.42 9.76 4.63
C LEU A 42 2.57 8.30 5.11
N VAL A 43 2.87 7.38 4.20
CA VAL A 43 3.04 5.96 4.54
C VAL A 43 4.14 5.75 5.57
N SER A 44 5.25 6.51 5.50
CA SER A 44 6.35 6.39 6.47
C SER A 44 5.98 6.80 7.90
N ILE A 45 4.84 7.46 8.12
CA ILE A 45 4.41 7.83 9.47
C ILE A 45 3.95 6.60 10.27
N VAL A 46 3.47 5.56 9.60
CA VAL A 46 3.08 4.29 10.23
C VAL A 46 4.25 3.67 11.01
N ASP A 47 5.47 3.83 10.53
CA ASP A 47 6.66 3.31 11.21
C ASP A 47 6.94 3.96 12.57
N LYS A 48 6.32 5.11 12.84
CA LYS A 48 6.53 5.87 14.09
C LYS A 48 5.57 5.47 15.21
N TYR A 49 4.47 4.81 14.86
CA TYR A 49 3.41 4.47 15.79
C TYR A 49 3.04 2.99 15.64
N PRO A 50 3.34 2.14 16.64
CA PRO A 50 3.12 0.69 16.53
C PRO A 50 1.65 0.29 16.47
N ASN A 51 0.75 1.20 16.85
CA ASN A 51 -0.70 1.00 16.82
C ASN A 51 -1.39 1.69 15.64
N LEU A 52 -0.61 2.15 14.64
CA LEU A 52 -1.12 2.84 13.46
C LEU A 52 -0.91 2.01 12.21
N ASP A 53 -1.98 1.81 11.45
CA ASP A 53 -1.96 1.28 10.09
C ASP A 53 -2.52 2.30 9.09
N LEU A 54 -2.23 2.08 7.81
CA LEU A 54 -2.74 2.91 6.72
C LEU A 54 -3.28 2.02 5.62
N ILE A 55 -4.48 2.33 5.16
CA ILE A 55 -5.09 1.73 3.97
C ILE A 55 -5.28 2.85 2.95
N GLY A 56 -4.55 2.77 1.86
CA GLY A 56 -4.59 3.78 0.80
C GLY A 56 -5.04 3.20 -0.53
N ASN A 57 -5.95 3.88 -1.20
CA ASN A 57 -6.25 3.59 -2.60
C ASN A 57 -5.02 3.94 -3.45
N VAL A 58 -4.69 3.11 -4.43
CA VAL A 58 -3.60 3.35 -5.39
C VAL A 58 -4.09 3.13 -6.81
N ARG A 59 -3.33 3.60 -7.78
CA ARG A 59 -3.65 3.39 -9.19
C ARG A 59 -3.59 1.91 -9.53
N ILE A 60 -4.54 1.45 -10.35
CA ILE A 60 -4.63 0.05 -10.77
C ILE A 60 -3.40 -0.41 -11.58
N ASP A 61 -2.72 0.52 -12.25
CA ASP A 61 -1.49 0.29 -13.01
C ASP A 61 -0.21 0.35 -12.15
N SER A 62 -0.34 0.43 -10.83
CA SER A 62 0.80 0.45 -9.92
C SER A 62 1.68 -0.78 -10.07
N VAL A 63 2.98 -0.56 -10.11
CA VAL A 63 3.96 -1.63 -10.27
C VAL A 63 4.11 -2.40 -8.98
N MET A 64 3.91 -3.71 -9.08
CA MET A 64 4.04 -4.66 -7.98
C MET A 64 4.95 -5.82 -8.37
N TYR A 65 5.64 -6.36 -7.39
CA TYR A 65 6.51 -7.53 -7.53
C TYR A 65 6.20 -8.53 -6.42
N ASP A 66 6.40 -9.79 -6.72
CA ASP A 66 6.47 -10.80 -5.66
C ASP A 66 7.64 -10.50 -4.72
N PRO A 67 7.57 -10.90 -3.45
CA PRO A 67 8.71 -10.85 -2.54
C PRO A 67 9.95 -11.54 -3.15
N ALA A 68 11.13 -11.07 -2.73
CA ALA A 68 12.37 -11.64 -3.22
C ALA A 68 12.43 -13.16 -2.90
N PRO A 69 12.90 -14.00 -3.83
CA PRO A 69 13.08 -15.42 -3.56
C PRO A 69 14.13 -15.62 -2.47
N VAL A 70 14.01 -16.75 -1.76
CA VAL A 70 14.99 -17.14 -0.73
C VAL A 70 16.39 -17.21 -1.35
N ARG A 71 17.39 -16.71 -0.64
CA ARG A 71 18.79 -16.74 -1.10
C ARG A 71 19.27 -18.17 -1.27
N THR A 72 19.78 -18.48 -2.46
CA THR A 72 20.28 -19.83 -2.79
C THR A 72 21.76 -20.03 -2.43
N GLY A 73 22.45 -19.06 -1.84
CA GLY A 73 23.87 -19.12 -1.54
C GLY A 73 24.81 -19.02 -2.76
N ARG A 74 24.27 -18.93 -3.97
CA ARG A 74 25.08 -18.81 -5.20
C ARG A 74 25.78 -17.44 -5.27
N ARG A 75 26.95 -17.43 -5.92
CA ARG A 75 27.75 -16.21 -6.15
C ARG A 75 26.97 -15.24 -7.07
N GLY A 76 26.86 -13.99 -6.69
CA GLY A 76 26.17 -12.95 -7.46
C GLY A 76 25.43 -11.95 -6.58
N ARG A 77 24.93 -10.86 -7.21
CA ARG A 77 24.12 -9.85 -6.52
C ARG A 77 22.78 -10.45 -6.12
N PRO A 78 22.34 -10.32 -4.87
CA PRO A 78 21.03 -10.81 -4.44
C PRO A 78 19.89 -10.20 -5.27
N VAL A 79 18.93 -11.01 -5.64
CA VAL A 79 17.70 -10.56 -6.30
C VAL A 79 16.91 -9.72 -5.31
N LYS A 80 16.47 -8.52 -5.73
CA LYS A 80 15.76 -7.58 -4.85
C LYS A 80 14.26 -7.85 -4.75
N HIS A 81 13.67 -8.47 -5.76
CA HIS A 81 12.24 -8.75 -5.86
C HIS A 81 12.00 -9.95 -6.78
N GLY A 82 10.83 -10.55 -6.68
CA GLY A 82 10.39 -11.64 -7.54
C GLY A 82 9.78 -11.13 -8.86
N LYS A 83 8.85 -11.91 -9.41
CA LYS A 83 8.18 -11.60 -10.66
C LYS A 83 7.34 -10.32 -10.56
N ARG A 84 7.39 -9.49 -11.61
CA ARG A 84 6.49 -8.35 -11.77
C ARG A 84 5.11 -8.83 -12.19
N PHE A 85 4.06 -8.20 -11.65
CA PHE A 85 2.67 -8.44 -12.06
C PHE A 85 1.84 -7.16 -11.96
N SER A 86 0.64 -7.20 -12.55
CA SER A 86 -0.35 -6.13 -12.46
C SER A 86 -1.74 -6.72 -12.25
N VAL A 87 -2.61 -5.96 -11.60
CA VAL A 87 -4.00 -6.37 -11.34
C VAL A 87 -4.80 -6.55 -12.63
N GLU A 88 -4.46 -5.82 -13.68
CA GLU A 88 -5.16 -5.91 -14.97
C GLU A 88 -4.86 -7.22 -15.72
N ALA A 89 -3.66 -7.75 -15.56
CA ALA A 89 -3.19 -8.92 -16.30
C ALA A 89 -3.31 -10.24 -15.52
N ASP A 90 -3.45 -10.21 -14.20
CA ASP A 90 -3.43 -11.39 -13.35
C ASP A 90 -4.76 -11.60 -12.61
N PHE A 91 -5.67 -12.30 -13.26
CA PHE A 91 -6.98 -12.65 -12.68
C PHE A 91 -6.89 -13.68 -11.55
N THR A 92 -5.77 -14.34 -11.38
CA THR A 92 -5.56 -15.29 -10.28
C THR A 92 -5.52 -14.62 -8.90
N LEU A 93 -5.39 -13.29 -8.88
CA LEU A 93 -5.45 -12.49 -7.65
C LEU A 93 -6.83 -12.52 -6.98
N PHE A 94 -7.91 -12.76 -7.75
CA PHE A 94 -9.26 -12.78 -7.22
C PHE A 94 -9.59 -14.19 -6.70
N THR A 95 -9.37 -14.41 -5.42
CA THR A 95 -9.53 -15.71 -4.77
C THR A 95 -10.90 -15.88 -4.11
N GLU A 96 -11.57 -14.79 -3.76
CA GLU A 96 -12.82 -14.80 -3.01
C GLU A 96 -13.90 -13.92 -3.67
N LYS A 97 -15.16 -14.19 -3.30
CA LYS A 97 -16.30 -13.34 -3.65
C LYS A 97 -17.01 -12.93 -2.38
N ILE A 98 -17.09 -11.62 -2.15
CA ILE A 98 -17.78 -11.04 -0.99
C ILE A 98 -18.90 -10.16 -1.52
N GLY A 99 -20.16 -10.61 -1.32
CA GLY A 99 -21.32 -9.93 -1.89
C GLY A 99 -21.25 -9.84 -3.41
N ALA A 100 -21.30 -8.61 -3.93
CA ALA A 100 -21.22 -8.33 -5.37
C ALA A 100 -19.78 -8.20 -5.89
N TYR A 101 -18.77 -8.32 -5.02
CA TYR A 101 -17.37 -8.05 -5.41
C TYR A 101 -16.51 -9.31 -5.38
N TYR A 102 -15.67 -9.44 -6.38
CA TYR A 102 -14.53 -10.35 -6.35
C TYR A 102 -13.38 -9.67 -5.61
N THR A 103 -12.74 -10.38 -4.71
CA THR A 103 -11.67 -9.83 -3.86
C THR A 103 -10.47 -10.75 -3.82
N GLY A 104 -9.33 -10.19 -3.50
CA GLY A 104 -8.12 -10.93 -3.26
C GLY A 104 -7.12 -10.12 -2.44
N VAL A 105 -6.24 -10.84 -1.76
CA VAL A 105 -5.16 -10.26 -0.96
C VAL A 105 -3.86 -10.93 -1.34
N ARG A 106 -2.82 -10.14 -1.57
CA ARG A 106 -1.47 -10.67 -1.84
C ARG A 106 -0.40 -9.80 -1.19
N ARG A 107 0.60 -10.45 -0.63
CA ARG A 107 1.80 -9.77 -0.15
C ARG A 107 2.69 -9.41 -1.35
N VAL A 108 3.05 -8.14 -1.46
CA VAL A 108 3.78 -7.60 -2.61
C VAL A 108 4.87 -6.64 -2.18
N LEU A 109 5.87 -6.48 -3.04
CA LEU A 109 6.82 -5.39 -2.97
C LEU A 109 6.38 -4.30 -3.96
N THR A 110 6.39 -3.06 -3.52
CA THR A 110 6.13 -1.91 -4.38
C THR A 110 7.20 -0.85 -4.18
N ASN A 111 7.65 -0.25 -5.27
CA ASN A 111 8.61 0.85 -5.23
C ASN A 111 7.97 2.21 -4.93
N ILE A 112 6.63 2.30 -4.92
CA ILE A 112 5.89 3.52 -4.54
C ILE A 112 6.28 3.98 -3.13
N PHE A 113 6.59 3.03 -2.24
CA PHE A 113 6.97 3.27 -0.85
C PHE A 113 8.41 2.86 -0.54
N GLY A 114 9.34 2.99 -1.49
CA GLY A 114 10.74 2.66 -1.28
C GLY A 114 11.02 1.15 -1.17
N ASN A 115 10.39 0.33 -2.00
CA ASN A 115 10.50 -1.14 -1.98
C ASN A 115 10.00 -1.78 -0.67
N ARG A 116 9.01 -1.19 -0.05
CA ARG A 116 8.34 -1.74 1.12
C ARG A 116 7.46 -2.92 0.72
N GLU A 117 7.47 -3.96 1.53
CA GLU A 117 6.49 -5.04 1.47
C GLU A 117 5.16 -4.59 2.08
N VAL A 118 4.09 -4.78 1.34
CA VAL A 118 2.73 -4.38 1.72
C VAL A 118 1.71 -5.47 1.36
N LEU A 119 0.52 -5.41 1.93
CA LEU A 119 -0.60 -6.21 1.50
C LEU A 119 -1.36 -5.45 0.41
N ALA A 120 -1.42 -6.03 -0.79
CA ALA A 120 -2.26 -5.53 -1.87
C ALA A 120 -3.65 -6.15 -1.77
N TYR A 121 -4.65 -5.31 -1.57
CA TYR A 121 -6.06 -5.69 -1.62
C TYR A 121 -6.64 -5.30 -2.97
N VAL A 122 -7.19 -6.25 -3.69
CA VAL A 122 -7.84 -6.02 -4.97
C VAL A 122 -9.32 -6.31 -4.88
N THR A 123 -10.11 -5.45 -5.50
CA THR A 123 -11.56 -5.65 -5.63
C THR A 123 -12.00 -5.42 -7.07
N ALA A 124 -12.97 -6.18 -7.54
CA ALA A 124 -13.57 -6.02 -8.86
C ALA A 124 -15.05 -6.36 -8.83
N THR A 125 -15.85 -5.67 -9.65
CA THR A 125 -17.25 -6.03 -9.86
C THR A 125 -17.39 -7.30 -10.71
N GLU A 126 -16.48 -7.47 -11.67
CA GLU A 126 -16.35 -8.65 -12.52
C GLU A 126 -14.87 -8.97 -12.73
N LYS A 127 -14.51 -10.26 -12.89
CA LYS A 127 -13.10 -10.66 -13.00
C LYS A 127 -12.40 -10.09 -14.23
N GLU A 128 -13.07 -10.10 -15.38
CA GLU A 128 -12.43 -9.75 -16.66
C GLU A 128 -12.67 -8.30 -17.07
N HIS A 129 -13.89 -7.82 -17.00
CA HIS A 129 -14.29 -6.53 -17.56
C HIS A 129 -14.81 -5.52 -16.54
N GLY A 130 -14.91 -5.91 -15.26
CA GLY A 130 -15.44 -5.04 -14.21
C GLY A 130 -14.48 -3.96 -13.76
N THR A 131 -15.03 -2.96 -13.08
CA THR A 131 -14.22 -1.92 -12.42
C THR A 131 -13.36 -2.56 -11.33
N LYS A 132 -12.05 -2.43 -11.46
CA LYS A 132 -11.07 -2.93 -10.50
C LYS A 132 -10.54 -1.80 -9.63
N ARG A 133 -10.29 -2.09 -8.37
CA ARG A 133 -9.65 -1.18 -7.42
C ARG A 133 -8.52 -1.88 -6.69
N LEU A 134 -7.47 -1.13 -6.40
CA LEU A 134 -6.29 -1.60 -5.69
C LEU A 134 -6.05 -0.73 -4.48
N PHE A 135 -5.79 -1.38 -3.34
CA PHE A 135 -5.43 -0.74 -2.08
C PHE A 135 -4.15 -1.37 -1.53
N PHE A 136 -3.35 -0.55 -0.86
CA PHE A 136 -2.18 -0.98 -0.10
C PHE A 136 -2.35 -0.61 1.37
#